data_e0902bb179fc81790fb7c186fd3e1d52
#
_entry.id   e0902bb179fc81790fb7c186fd3e1d52
#
_cell.length_a   1.000
_cell.length_b   1.000
_cell.length_c   1.000
_cell.angle_alpha   90.00
_cell.angle_beta   90.00
_cell.angle_gamma   90.00
#
_symmetry.space_group_name_H-M   'P 1'
#
loop_
_entity.id
_entity.type
_entity.pdbx_description
1 polymer ?
#
loop_
_entity_poly.entity_id
_entity_poly.type
_entity_poly.pdbx_seq_one_letter_code
_entity_poly.pdbx_strand_id
1 'polypeptide(L)'
;MAALHRVAEAGPSVAMATRGGYGLSRLLDTIDWPRIVHSVAQGTRWVGHSDFTAFQLALLAHAGTPAAGLSWAGPMACTDFGREPVAGEPEAAAVDDVTAACFDEAMRGELEAVGFRTAAGFDGLGVRGTLWGGNLCLVTALLGTRHWPGRRVTRGGILFLEDVAEHPYRIERSLLQLHQAGVLDDQAAVLLGHFTDYAKVPQDRGYGLKTVIEHLRSLTRTPILTGLPFGHVPTKVCLPVGARVRLAVEGREAYVAWAAPGHSD
;
A
#
# COMPACT_ATOMS: atom_id res chain seq x y z
N MET A 1 6.20 -18.24 11.57
CA MET A 1 7.60 -17.81 11.78
C MET A 1 8.57 -18.62 10.96
N ALA A 2 8.74 -19.92 11.24
CA ALA A 2 9.68 -20.76 10.51
C ALA A 2 9.53 -20.70 8.97
N ALA A 3 8.32 -20.51 8.45
CA ALA A 3 8.09 -20.39 7.01
C ALA A 3 8.71 -19.10 6.43
N LEU A 4 8.49 -17.93 7.05
CA LEU A 4 9.09 -16.66 6.59
C LEU A 4 10.62 -16.72 6.58
N HIS A 5 11.22 -17.27 7.65
CA HIS A 5 12.67 -17.41 7.73
C HIS A 5 13.23 -18.39 6.69
N ARG A 6 12.56 -19.53 6.44
CA ARG A 6 12.95 -20.46 5.36
C ARG A 6 12.88 -19.82 3.98
N VAL A 7 11.84 -19.01 3.70
CA VAL A 7 11.73 -18.28 2.43
C VAL A 7 12.87 -17.28 2.29
N ALA A 8 13.16 -16.52 3.34
CA ALA A 8 14.28 -15.56 3.33
C ALA A 8 15.64 -16.25 3.13
N GLU A 9 15.85 -17.44 3.72
CA GLU A 9 17.07 -18.24 3.54
C GLU A 9 17.17 -18.87 2.14
N ALA A 10 16.04 -19.31 1.58
CA ALA A 10 16.00 -19.90 0.24
C ALA A 10 16.25 -18.86 -0.86
N GLY A 11 16.03 -17.57 -0.59
CA GLY A 11 16.32 -16.45 -1.50
C GLY A 11 15.59 -16.52 -2.85
N PRO A 12 14.27 -16.82 -2.91
CA PRO A 12 13.56 -16.84 -4.18
C PRO A 12 13.53 -15.43 -4.78
N SER A 13 13.43 -15.32 -6.10
CA SER A 13 13.28 -14.02 -6.77
C SER A 13 11.99 -13.30 -6.34
N VAL A 14 10.92 -14.06 -6.05
CA VAL A 14 9.63 -13.55 -5.57
C VAL A 14 9.14 -14.37 -4.37
N ALA A 15 8.79 -13.68 -3.30
CA ALA A 15 8.12 -14.22 -2.11
C ALA A 15 6.74 -13.57 -1.97
N MET A 16 5.71 -14.26 -2.42
CA MET A 16 4.34 -13.75 -2.46
C MET A 16 3.52 -14.26 -1.27
N ALA A 17 2.76 -13.37 -0.64
CA ALA A 17 1.77 -13.77 0.35
C ALA A 17 0.66 -14.62 -0.31
N THR A 18 0.25 -15.69 0.35
CA THR A 18 -0.81 -16.55 -0.18
C THR A 18 -2.18 -15.87 -0.12
N ARG A 19 -2.45 -15.18 0.98
CA ARG A 19 -3.69 -14.43 1.22
C ARG A 19 -3.48 -13.39 2.31
N GLY A 20 -4.41 -12.45 2.43
CA GLY A 20 -4.58 -11.58 3.58
C GLY A 20 -5.22 -12.29 4.79
N GLY A 21 -5.85 -11.55 5.65
CA GLY A 21 -6.54 -12.03 6.84
C GLY A 21 -6.08 -11.29 8.09
N TYR A 22 -5.71 -12.03 9.14
CA TYR A 22 -5.25 -11.46 10.40
C TYR A 22 -4.16 -12.33 11.02
N GLY A 23 -3.15 -11.70 11.63
CA GLY A 23 -2.21 -12.42 12.46
C GLY A 23 -0.76 -12.02 12.32
N LEU A 24 -0.36 -11.31 11.26
CA LEU A 24 1.03 -10.85 11.12
C LEU A 24 1.48 -9.96 12.28
N SER A 25 0.59 -9.10 12.79
CA SER A 25 0.87 -8.26 13.95
C SER A 25 1.34 -9.04 15.19
N ARG A 26 0.90 -10.30 15.34
CA ARG A 26 1.36 -11.19 16.42
C ARG A 26 2.77 -11.73 16.22
N LEU A 27 3.26 -11.71 15.00
CA LEU A 27 4.54 -12.31 14.61
C LEU A 27 5.68 -11.29 14.55
N LEU A 28 5.38 -9.99 14.43
CA LEU A 28 6.37 -8.95 14.15
C LEU A 28 7.54 -8.95 15.13
N ASP A 29 7.27 -9.18 16.42
CA ASP A 29 8.29 -9.21 17.48
C ASP A 29 9.24 -10.42 17.38
N THR A 30 8.82 -11.45 16.66
CA THR A 30 9.55 -12.72 16.56
C THR A 30 10.20 -12.93 15.20
N ILE A 31 10.01 -11.99 14.25
CA ILE A 31 10.66 -12.01 12.94
C ILE A 31 12.14 -11.61 13.11
N ASP A 32 13.04 -12.38 12.49
CA ASP A 32 14.44 -12.03 12.32
C ASP A 32 14.57 -11.01 11.16
N TRP A 33 14.41 -9.73 11.51
CA TRP A 33 14.41 -8.64 10.52
C TRP A 33 15.73 -8.51 9.76
N PRO A 34 16.91 -8.67 10.39
CA PRO A 34 18.18 -8.71 9.66
C PRO A 34 18.18 -9.75 8.55
N ARG A 35 17.62 -10.94 8.77
CA ARG A 35 17.49 -12.01 7.76
C ARG A 35 16.56 -11.60 6.61
N ILE A 36 15.42 -10.98 6.91
CA ILE A 36 14.50 -10.47 5.88
C ILE A 36 15.18 -9.37 5.06
N VAL A 37 15.80 -8.39 5.70
CA VAL A 37 16.54 -7.31 5.02
C VAL A 37 17.65 -7.87 4.14
N HIS A 38 18.37 -8.88 4.61
CA HIS A 38 19.39 -9.56 3.81
C HIS A 38 18.78 -10.20 2.55
N SER A 39 17.64 -10.88 2.66
CA SER A 39 16.97 -11.47 1.49
C SER A 39 16.54 -10.42 0.45
N VAL A 40 16.09 -9.24 0.90
CA VAL A 40 15.81 -8.10 -0.01
C VAL A 40 17.09 -7.65 -0.72
N ALA A 41 18.21 -7.53 0.01
CA ALA A 41 19.52 -7.17 -0.58
C ALA A 41 20.03 -8.22 -1.58
N GLN A 42 19.64 -9.49 -1.43
CA GLN A 42 19.92 -10.58 -2.37
C GLN A 42 18.95 -10.62 -3.56
N GLY A 43 17.96 -9.71 -3.62
CA GLY A 43 17.04 -9.57 -4.73
C GLY A 43 15.67 -10.23 -4.54
N THR A 44 15.36 -10.79 -3.35
CA THR A 44 14.01 -11.31 -3.08
C THR A 44 12.99 -10.17 -3.02
N ARG A 45 11.99 -10.22 -3.89
CA ARG A 45 10.85 -9.30 -3.90
C ARG A 45 9.71 -9.86 -3.06
N TRP A 46 9.48 -9.25 -1.89
CA TRP A 46 8.36 -9.59 -1.01
C TRP A 46 7.10 -8.89 -1.47
N VAL A 47 6.03 -9.64 -1.78
CA VAL A 47 4.80 -9.12 -2.40
C VAL A 47 3.57 -9.50 -1.60
N GLY A 48 2.64 -8.56 -1.44
CA GLY A 48 1.32 -8.76 -0.85
C GLY A 48 0.66 -7.46 -0.43
N HIS A 49 -0.55 -7.54 0.10
CA HIS A 49 -1.32 -6.41 0.63
C HIS A 49 -2.18 -6.85 1.82
N SER A 50 -3.14 -6.02 2.26
CA SER A 50 -4.00 -6.33 3.40
C SER A 50 -3.19 -6.51 4.69
N ASP A 51 -3.36 -7.59 5.45
CA ASP A 51 -2.57 -7.90 6.67
C ASP A 51 -1.05 -7.87 6.42
N PHE A 52 -0.62 -8.13 5.16
CA PHE A 52 0.80 -8.05 4.77
C PHE A 52 1.38 -6.63 4.89
N THR A 53 0.55 -5.59 4.94
CA THR A 53 0.97 -4.21 5.27
C THR A 53 1.75 -4.15 6.59
N ALA A 54 1.38 -4.95 7.58
CA ALA A 54 2.10 -5.01 8.86
C ALA A 54 3.56 -5.46 8.66
N PHE A 55 3.80 -6.45 7.80
CA PHE A 55 5.14 -6.90 7.44
C PHE A 55 5.92 -5.82 6.68
N GLN A 56 5.30 -5.17 5.70
CA GLN A 56 5.94 -4.14 4.86
C GLN A 56 6.38 -2.93 5.69
N LEU A 57 5.52 -2.43 6.57
CA LEU A 57 5.84 -1.31 7.45
C LEU A 57 6.93 -1.67 8.46
N ALA A 58 6.86 -2.87 9.06
CA ALA A 58 7.88 -3.34 9.98
C ALA A 58 9.23 -3.55 9.27
N LEU A 59 9.23 -4.05 8.03
CA LEU A 59 10.44 -4.16 7.22
C LEU A 59 11.08 -2.78 7.00
N LEU A 60 10.29 -1.77 6.65
CA LEU A 60 10.77 -0.38 6.53
C LEU A 60 11.33 0.15 7.86
N ALA A 61 10.70 -0.18 8.99
CA ALA A 61 11.14 0.27 10.31
C ALA A 61 12.49 -0.33 10.71
N HIS A 62 12.75 -1.58 10.33
CA HIS A 62 13.93 -2.35 10.73
C HIS A 62 15.08 -2.32 9.73
N ALA A 63 14.84 -1.87 8.49
CA ALA A 63 15.84 -1.92 7.42
C ALA A 63 16.91 -0.81 7.47
N GLY A 64 16.76 0.20 8.33
CA GLY A 64 17.68 1.32 8.45
C GLY A 64 17.53 2.38 7.34
N THR A 65 17.30 1.98 6.09
CA THR A 65 16.99 2.87 4.97
C THR A 65 15.74 2.37 4.23
N PRO A 66 14.97 3.27 3.58
CA PRO A 66 13.80 2.85 2.82
C PRO A 66 14.11 1.83 1.73
N ALA A 67 15.19 2.03 0.97
CA ALA A 67 15.60 1.14 -0.11
C ALA A 67 15.98 -0.27 0.37
N ALA A 68 16.58 -0.39 1.56
CA ALA A 68 16.89 -1.70 2.15
C ALA A 68 15.65 -2.45 2.63
N GLY A 69 14.54 -1.73 2.85
CA GLY A 69 13.23 -2.28 3.22
C GLY A 69 12.24 -2.36 2.06
N LEU A 70 12.73 -2.36 0.81
CA LEU A 70 11.88 -2.40 -0.38
C LEU A 70 11.03 -3.68 -0.40
N SER A 71 9.74 -3.49 -0.57
CA SER A 71 8.77 -4.56 -0.78
C SER A 71 7.69 -4.09 -1.76
N TRP A 72 6.79 -4.96 -2.17
CA TRP A 72 5.78 -4.64 -3.16
C TRP A 72 4.38 -4.79 -2.59
N ALA A 73 3.62 -3.71 -2.54
CA ALA A 73 2.19 -3.78 -2.31
C ALA A 73 1.53 -4.21 -3.64
N GLY A 74 0.98 -5.41 -3.68
CA GLY A 74 0.51 -6.03 -4.91
C GLY A 74 -0.38 -7.24 -4.65
N PRO A 75 -0.69 -8.03 -5.69
CA PRO A 75 -1.58 -9.18 -5.60
C PRO A 75 -1.05 -10.26 -4.67
N MET A 76 -1.94 -11.16 -4.27
CA MET A 76 -1.64 -12.35 -3.46
C MET A 76 -2.02 -13.62 -4.21
N ALA A 77 -1.29 -14.71 -3.95
CA ALA A 77 -1.39 -15.92 -4.75
C ALA A 77 -2.80 -16.52 -4.80
N CYS A 78 -3.48 -16.69 -3.67
CA CYS A 78 -4.78 -17.36 -3.62
C CYS A 78 -5.97 -16.41 -3.86
N THR A 79 -5.81 -15.10 -3.54
CA THR A 79 -6.91 -14.15 -3.69
C THR A 79 -7.00 -13.52 -5.06
N ASP A 80 -5.89 -13.46 -5.79
CA ASP A 80 -5.83 -12.76 -7.07
C ASP A 80 -5.53 -13.72 -8.24
N PHE A 81 -4.71 -14.75 -8.05
CA PHE A 81 -4.32 -15.69 -9.10
C PHE A 81 -4.95 -17.07 -8.99
N GLY A 82 -5.18 -17.56 -7.77
CA GLY A 82 -5.68 -18.92 -7.51
C GLY A 82 -7.07 -18.92 -6.88
N ARG A 83 -8.00 -18.10 -7.37
CA ARG A 83 -9.39 -18.10 -6.90
C ARG A 83 -10.07 -19.41 -7.30
N GLU A 84 -10.79 -20.02 -6.35
CA GLU A 84 -11.66 -21.13 -6.70
C GLU A 84 -12.89 -20.62 -7.47
N PRO A 85 -13.31 -21.33 -8.54
CA PRO A 85 -14.54 -21.00 -9.25
C PRO A 85 -15.75 -21.04 -8.31
N VAL A 86 -16.55 -20.01 -8.30
CA VAL A 86 -17.84 -20.00 -7.60
C VAL A 86 -18.88 -20.63 -8.53
N ALA A 87 -19.68 -21.57 -8.01
CA ALA A 87 -20.72 -22.22 -8.79
C ALA A 87 -21.70 -21.17 -9.34
N GLY A 88 -21.85 -21.10 -10.66
CA GLY A 88 -22.69 -20.12 -11.36
C GLY A 88 -21.98 -18.82 -11.74
N GLU A 89 -20.76 -18.58 -11.29
CA GLU A 89 -19.97 -17.38 -11.59
C GLU A 89 -18.51 -17.74 -11.99
N PRO A 90 -18.31 -18.43 -13.11
CA PRO A 90 -16.96 -18.87 -13.52
C PRO A 90 -16.00 -17.69 -13.76
N GLU A 91 -16.52 -16.54 -14.17
CA GLU A 91 -15.73 -15.31 -14.38
C GLU A 91 -15.20 -14.70 -13.08
N ALA A 92 -15.82 -14.98 -11.93
CA ALA A 92 -15.33 -14.54 -10.63
C ALA A 92 -13.97 -15.14 -10.23
N ALA A 93 -13.59 -16.27 -10.86
CA ALA A 93 -12.29 -16.93 -10.67
C ALA A 93 -11.24 -16.48 -11.72
N ALA A 94 -11.63 -15.68 -12.72
CA ALA A 94 -10.68 -15.20 -13.73
C ALA A 94 -9.63 -14.30 -13.09
N VAL A 95 -8.39 -14.47 -13.50
CA VAL A 95 -7.30 -13.56 -13.16
C VAL A 95 -7.52 -12.25 -13.92
N ASP A 96 -7.44 -11.13 -13.22
CA ASP A 96 -7.51 -9.82 -13.86
C ASP A 96 -6.23 -9.56 -14.67
N ASP A 97 -6.39 -9.33 -15.97
CA ASP A 97 -5.27 -9.19 -16.93
C ASP A 97 -4.37 -8.00 -16.60
N VAL A 98 -4.95 -6.89 -16.12
CA VAL A 98 -4.18 -5.69 -15.75
C VAL A 98 -3.36 -5.96 -14.50
N THR A 99 -3.95 -6.62 -13.51
CA THR A 99 -3.24 -7.05 -12.30
C THR A 99 -2.10 -8.00 -12.63
N ALA A 100 -2.34 -8.97 -13.49
CA ALA A 100 -1.33 -9.95 -13.91
C ALA A 100 -0.17 -9.29 -14.67
N ALA A 101 -0.47 -8.44 -15.65
CA ALA A 101 0.53 -7.72 -16.42
C ALA A 101 1.37 -6.79 -15.53
N CYS A 102 0.71 -5.99 -14.70
CA CYS A 102 1.39 -5.09 -13.76
C CYS A 102 2.29 -5.84 -12.76
N PHE A 103 1.84 -6.99 -12.27
CA PHE A 103 2.65 -7.85 -11.40
C PHE A 103 3.86 -8.42 -12.13
N ASP A 104 3.68 -8.94 -13.34
CA ASP A 104 4.76 -9.53 -14.13
C ASP A 104 5.85 -8.48 -14.46
N GLU A 105 5.46 -7.30 -14.93
CA GLU A 105 6.37 -6.18 -15.20
C GLU A 105 7.09 -5.72 -13.93
N ALA A 106 6.38 -5.61 -12.79
CA ALA A 106 7.00 -5.25 -11.50
C ALA A 106 8.04 -6.29 -11.06
N MET A 107 7.73 -7.58 -11.25
CA MET A 107 8.63 -8.68 -10.86
C MET A 107 9.81 -8.86 -11.82
N ARG A 108 9.74 -8.32 -13.04
CA ARG A 108 10.90 -8.24 -13.95
C ARG A 108 11.72 -6.96 -13.76
N GLY A 109 11.17 -5.96 -13.06
CA GLY A 109 11.78 -4.65 -12.92
C GLY A 109 11.55 -3.74 -14.14
N GLU A 110 10.53 -4.03 -14.92
CA GLU A 110 10.13 -3.32 -16.13
C GLU A 110 9.02 -2.28 -15.85
N LEU A 111 8.30 -2.41 -14.73
CA LEU A 111 7.29 -1.43 -14.31
C LEU A 111 7.97 -0.19 -13.73
N GLU A 112 7.86 0.94 -14.42
CA GLU A 112 8.48 2.20 -14.02
C GLU A 112 7.48 3.24 -13.50
N ALA A 113 6.19 3.07 -13.80
CA ALA A 113 5.14 4.00 -13.37
C ALA A 113 3.76 3.35 -13.36
N VAL A 114 2.87 3.92 -12.56
CA VAL A 114 1.43 3.64 -12.59
C VAL A 114 0.68 4.95 -12.79
N GLY A 115 -0.31 4.95 -13.68
CA GLY A 115 -1.19 6.06 -13.96
C GLY A 115 -2.61 5.85 -13.42
N PHE A 116 -3.25 6.93 -12.99
CA PHE A 116 -4.66 6.88 -12.56
C PHE A 116 -5.33 8.25 -12.68
N ARG A 117 -6.66 8.25 -12.72
CA ARG A 117 -7.44 9.47 -12.76
C ARG A 117 -7.85 9.91 -11.36
N THR A 118 -7.52 11.16 -10.99
CA THR A 118 -7.86 11.74 -9.68
C THR A 118 -8.95 12.82 -9.78
N ALA A 119 -9.39 13.34 -8.63
CA ALA A 119 -10.30 14.48 -8.57
C ALA A 119 -9.64 15.74 -9.15
N ALA A 120 -10.45 16.72 -9.58
CA ALA A 120 -9.95 18.02 -10.03
C ALA A 120 -9.31 18.79 -8.86
N GLY A 121 -8.45 19.76 -9.19
CA GLY A 121 -7.82 20.66 -8.22
C GLY A 121 -6.36 20.32 -7.88
N PHE A 122 -5.76 19.33 -8.57
CA PHE A 122 -4.36 18.94 -8.38
C PHE A 122 -3.49 19.15 -9.62
N ASP A 123 -4.03 19.77 -10.68
CA ASP A 123 -3.26 20.06 -11.88
C ASP A 123 -1.96 20.82 -11.57
N GLY A 124 -0.85 20.39 -12.16
CA GLY A 124 0.48 20.94 -11.91
C GLY A 124 1.16 20.46 -10.63
N LEU A 125 0.50 19.59 -9.83
CA LEU A 125 1.17 19.00 -8.66
C LEU A 125 2.38 18.16 -9.11
N GLY A 126 3.55 18.44 -8.50
CA GLY A 126 4.77 17.69 -8.73
C GLY A 126 5.54 17.54 -7.43
N VAL A 127 5.56 16.35 -6.85
CA VAL A 127 6.27 16.07 -5.59
C VAL A 127 7.07 14.77 -5.68
N ARG A 128 8.07 14.64 -4.82
CA ARG A 128 8.89 13.42 -4.70
C ARG A 128 8.96 12.99 -3.24
N GLY A 129 8.92 11.67 -2.99
CA GLY A 129 9.01 11.14 -1.64
C GLY A 129 9.17 9.62 -1.63
N THR A 130 9.41 9.06 -0.45
CA THR A 130 9.34 7.62 -0.24
C THR A 130 7.88 7.18 -0.31
N LEU A 131 7.57 6.20 -1.17
CA LEU A 131 6.23 5.59 -1.22
C LEU A 131 6.08 4.60 -0.07
N TRP A 132 5.04 4.77 0.73
CA TRP A 132 4.78 3.90 1.87
C TRP A 132 3.29 3.90 2.23
N GLY A 133 2.85 2.91 3.01
CA GLY A 133 1.45 2.81 3.41
C GLY A 133 0.88 1.41 3.19
N GLY A 134 -0.38 1.34 2.77
CA GLY A 134 -1.14 0.12 2.54
C GLY A 134 -2.50 0.14 3.22
N ASN A 135 -2.88 -0.96 3.88
CA ASN A 135 -4.15 -1.07 4.58
C ASN A 135 -4.22 -0.11 5.77
N LEU A 136 -5.24 0.76 5.80
CA LEU A 136 -5.37 1.84 6.79
C LEU A 136 -5.46 1.32 8.22
N CYS A 137 -6.18 0.22 8.44
CA CYS A 137 -6.29 -0.41 9.76
C CYS A 137 -4.91 -0.83 10.28
N LEU A 138 -4.07 -1.44 9.44
CA LEU A 138 -2.72 -1.88 9.81
C LEU A 138 -1.76 -0.70 9.98
N VAL A 139 -1.84 0.32 9.12
CA VAL A 139 -1.07 1.57 9.28
C VAL A 139 -1.36 2.19 10.64
N THR A 140 -2.64 2.30 11.01
CA THR A 140 -3.05 2.90 12.29
C THR A 140 -2.68 2.02 13.49
N ALA A 141 -2.82 0.69 13.35
CA ALA A 141 -2.50 -0.25 14.43
C ALA A 141 -1.02 -0.26 14.82
N LEU A 142 -0.12 0.05 13.88
CA LEU A 142 1.32 0.10 14.15
C LEU A 142 1.80 1.46 14.66
N LEU A 143 0.98 2.50 14.61
CA LEU A 143 1.35 3.86 15.05
C LEU A 143 1.83 3.85 16.50
N GLY A 144 3.04 4.37 16.73
CA GLY A 144 3.66 4.42 18.06
C GLY A 144 4.32 3.12 18.51
N THR A 145 4.31 2.05 17.71
CA THR A 145 5.03 0.81 17.99
C THR A 145 6.47 0.86 17.46
N ARG A 146 7.32 -0.08 17.88
CA ARG A 146 8.68 -0.24 17.33
C ARG A 146 8.71 -0.69 15.87
N HIS A 147 7.58 -1.14 15.33
CA HIS A 147 7.39 -1.59 13.95
C HIS A 147 6.84 -0.48 13.05
N TRP A 148 6.60 0.71 13.60
CA TRP A 148 6.23 1.89 12.84
C TRP A 148 7.45 2.45 12.13
N PRO A 149 7.42 2.67 10.80
CA PRO A 149 8.51 3.34 10.09
C PRO A 149 8.60 4.79 10.60
N GLY A 150 9.71 5.10 11.28
CA GLY A 150 9.91 6.41 11.91
C GLY A 150 9.91 7.58 10.92
N ARG A 151 9.83 8.81 11.42
CA ARG A 151 9.83 10.05 10.62
C ARG A 151 11.02 10.16 9.65
N ARG A 152 12.15 9.50 9.95
CA ARG A 152 13.29 9.44 9.03
C ARG A 152 12.94 8.81 7.68
N VAL A 153 12.00 7.86 7.67
CA VAL A 153 11.50 7.15 6.48
C VAL A 153 10.29 7.85 5.88
N THR A 154 9.36 8.32 6.73
CA THR A 154 8.02 8.73 6.33
C THR A 154 7.87 10.23 6.05
N ARG A 155 8.72 11.09 6.63
CA ARG A 155 8.60 12.54 6.44
C ARG A 155 8.90 12.95 5.00
N GLY A 156 8.00 13.75 4.42
CA GLY A 156 8.05 14.12 3.01
C GLY A 156 7.77 12.94 2.08
N GLY A 157 7.21 11.84 2.61
CA GLY A 157 6.82 10.67 1.85
C GLY A 157 5.54 10.87 1.07
N ILE A 158 5.19 9.87 0.28
CA ILE A 158 3.90 9.73 -0.40
C ILE A 158 3.20 8.54 0.25
N LEU A 159 2.19 8.83 1.05
CA LEU A 159 1.43 7.83 1.80
C LEU A 159 0.26 7.33 0.94
N PHE A 160 0.17 6.03 0.69
CA PHE A 160 -1.03 5.45 0.07
C PHE A 160 -1.83 4.62 1.07
N LEU A 161 -3.17 4.68 0.97
CA LEU A 161 -4.08 4.04 1.91
C LEU A 161 -5.26 3.40 1.18
N GLU A 162 -5.65 2.22 1.63
CA GLU A 162 -6.86 1.50 1.24
C GLU A 162 -7.44 0.78 2.45
N ASP A 163 -8.68 0.32 2.39
CA ASP A 163 -9.23 -0.59 3.41
C ASP A 163 -10.43 -1.38 2.89
N VAL A 164 -10.81 -2.42 3.62
CA VAL A 164 -11.94 -3.30 3.30
C VAL A 164 -12.80 -3.54 4.54
N ALA A 165 -14.12 -3.63 4.33
CA ALA A 165 -15.11 -3.93 5.36
C ALA A 165 -15.15 -2.93 6.54
N GLU A 166 -14.58 -1.74 6.37
CA GLU A 166 -14.60 -0.69 7.37
C GLU A 166 -15.65 0.38 7.04
N HIS A 167 -16.59 0.63 7.96
CA HIS A 167 -17.60 1.68 7.78
C HIS A 167 -16.93 3.07 7.70
N PRO A 168 -17.46 4.03 6.90
CA PRO A 168 -16.86 5.36 6.74
C PRO A 168 -16.48 6.08 8.03
N TYR A 169 -17.25 5.95 9.12
CA TYR A 169 -16.88 6.55 10.41
C TYR A 169 -15.64 5.90 11.05
N ARG A 170 -15.35 4.62 10.76
CA ARG A 170 -14.15 3.94 11.23
C ARG A 170 -12.94 4.39 10.40
N ILE A 171 -13.12 4.52 9.08
CA ILE A 171 -12.13 5.09 8.17
C ILE A 171 -11.78 6.51 8.61
N GLU A 172 -12.80 7.36 8.86
CA GLU A 172 -12.58 8.73 9.33
C GLU A 172 -11.81 8.76 10.65
N ARG A 173 -12.18 7.96 11.63
CA ARG A 173 -11.49 7.87 12.92
C ARG A 173 -10.01 7.52 12.76
N SER A 174 -9.69 6.56 11.89
CA SER A 174 -8.32 6.17 11.60
C SER A 174 -7.53 7.27 10.88
N LEU A 175 -8.14 7.95 9.91
CA LEU A 175 -7.53 9.09 9.23
C LEU A 175 -7.32 10.28 10.16
N LEU A 176 -8.29 10.57 11.03
CA LEU A 176 -8.15 11.61 12.07
C LEU A 176 -7.04 11.27 13.08
N GLN A 177 -6.88 10.00 13.44
CA GLN A 177 -5.76 9.56 14.29
C GLN A 177 -4.42 9.83 13.62
N LEU A 178 -4.27 9.53 12.33
CA LEU A 178 -3.05 9.84 11.58
C LEU A 178 -2.82 11.35 11.46
N HIS A 179 -3.88 12.13 11.25
CA HIS A 179 -3.78 13.60 11.24
C HIS A 179 -3.34 14.14 12.60
N GLN A 180 -4.03 13.77 13.69
CA GLN A 180 -3.72 14.23 15.04
C GLN A 180 -2.33 13.81 15.53
N ALA A 181 -1.81 12.69 15.02
CA ALA A 181 -0.43 12.24 15.24
C ALA A 181 0.60 12.98 14.36
N GLY A 182 0.17 13.94 13.51
CA GLY A 182 1.04 14.71 12.60
C GLY A 182 1.52 13.91 11.38
N VAL A 183 1.05 12.69 11.20
CA VAL A 183 1.51 11.80 10.11
C VAL A 183 1.10 12.36 8.75
N LEU A 184 -0.15 12.83 8.61
CA LEU A 184 -0.64 13.35 7.32
C LEU A 184 0.05 14.64 6.93
N ASP A 185 0.27 15.55 7.89
CA ASP A 185 0.91 16.85 7.66
C ASP A 185 2.41 16.72 7.33
N ASP A 186 3.03 15.63 7.70
CA ASP A 186 4.42 15.30 7.36
C ASP A 186 4.57 14.76 5.91
N GLN A 187 3.48 14.47 5.19
CA GLN A 187 3.56 13.90 3.84
C GLN A 187 3.68 14.96 2.74
N ALA A 188 4.35 14.61 1.63
CA ALA A 188 4.30 15.36 0.39
C ALA A 188 2.95 15.20 -0.33
N ALA A 189 2.33 14.04 -0.23
CA ALA A 189 0.98 13.75 -0.70
C ALA A 189 0.41 12.49 -0.02
N VAL A 190 -0.92 12.38 -0.02
CA VAL A 190 -1.66 11.16 0.37
C VAL A 190 -2.45 10.67 -0.84
N LEU A 191 -2.35 9.38 -1.15
CA LEU A 191 -3.06 8.72 -2.23
C LEU A 191 -4.09 7.75 -1.63
N LEU A 192 -5.36 7.99 -1.89
CA LEU A 192 -6.43 7.11 -1.45
C LEU A 192 -6.80 6.14 -2.58
N GLY A 193 -6.61 4.87 -2.30
CA GLY A 193 -7.09 3.77 -3.11
C GLY A 193 -8.56 3.46 -2.84
N HIS A 194 -8.92 2.20 -2.96
CA HIS A 194 -10.29 1.75 -2.78
C HIS A 194 -10.59 1.40 -1.32
N PHE A 195 -11.77 1.82 -0.87
CA PHE A 195 -12.37 1.45 0.40
C PHE A 195 -13.65 0.69 0.07
N THR A 196 -13.65 -0.61 0.29
CA THR A 196 -14.68 -1.52 -0.23
C THR A 196 -15.44 -2.27 0.87
N ASP A 197 -16.49 -2.98 0.48
CA ASP A 197 -17.23 -3.96 1.29
C ASP A 197 -17.80 -3.42 2.63
N TYR A 198 -18.24 -2.16 2.63
CA TYR A 198 -19.00 -1.61 3.76
C TYR A 198 -20.45 -1.38 3.39
N ALA A 199 -21.35 -1.69 4.31
CA ALA A 199 -22.77 -1.45 4.15
C ALA A 199 -23.16 -0.09 4.74
N LYS A 200 -23.94 0.71 3.97
CA LYS A 200 -24.59 1.90 4.49
C LYS A 200 -25.80 1.51 5.32
N VAL A 201 -26.04 2.26 6.39
CA VAL A 201 -27.21 2.09 7.26
C VAL A 201 -28.08 3.36 7.24
N PRO A 202 -29.41 3.26 7.53
CA PRO A 202 -30.32 4.42 7.49
C PRO A 202 -29.86 5.60 8.35
N GLN A 203 -29.13 5.33 9.44
CA GLN A 203 -28.62 6.32 10.37
C GLN A 203 -27.52 7.21 9.75
N ASP A 204 -26.89 6.76 8.65
CA ASP A 204 -25.82 7.54 7.99
C ASP A 204 -26.34 8.84 7.35
N ARG A 205 -27.64 8.88 6.97
CA ARG A 205 -28.29 10.09 6.41
C ARG A 205 -27.45 10.80 5.33
N GLY A 206 -26.84 10.02 4.45
CA GLY A 206 -25.99 10.53 3.37
C GLY A 206 -24.50 10.68 3.71
N TYR A 207 -24.11 10.46 4.97
CA TYR A 207 -22.70 10.37 5.35
C TYR A 207 -22.02 9.19 4.65
N GLY A 208 -20.79 9.39 4.19
CA GLY A 208 -20.05 8.37 3.49
C GLY A 208 -18.62 8.80 3.20
N LEU A 209 -17.89 8.01 2.44
CA LEU A 209 -16.48 8.23 2.16
C LEU A 209 -16.18 9.62 1.54
N LYS A 210 -17.08 10.13 0.68
CA LYS A 210 -16.95 11.47 0.11
C LYS A 210 -16.90 12.53 1.22
N THR A 211 -17.80 12.45 2.21
CA THR A 211 -17.84 13.37 3.36
C THR A 211 -16.55 13.28 4.18
N VAL A 212 -16.06 12.07 4.42
CA VAL A 212 -14.80 11.82 5.12
C VAL A 212 -13.62 12.50 4.40
N ILE A 213 -13.52 12.32 3.09
CA ILE A 213 -12.41 12.89 2.29
C ILE A 213 -12.49 14.42 2.26
N GLU A 214 -13.69 15.00 2.09
CA GLU A 214 -13.89 16.44 2.10
C GLU A 214 -13.51 17.05 3.46
N HIS A 215 -13.93 16.41 4.54
CA HIS A 215 -13.54 16.82 5.90
C HIS A 215 -12.03 16.75 6.09
N LEU A 216 -11.40 15.65 5.73
CA LEU A 216 -9.96 15.48 5.86
C LEU A 216 -9.16 16.53 5.06
N ARG A 217 -9.60 16.85 3.84
CA ARG A 217 -9.00 17.92 3.02
C ARG A 217 -9.13 19.32 3.66
N SER A 218 -10.14 19.54 4.51
CA SER A 218 -10.30 20.80 5.23
C SER A 218 -9.35 20.94 6.43
N LEU A 219 -8.77 19.84 6.92
CA LEU A 219 -7.91 19.82 8.10
C LEU A 219 -6.42 19.95 7.79
N THR A 220 -5.99 19.60 6.58
CA THR A 220 -4.57 19.58 6.21
C THR A 220 -4.33 20.29 4.88
N ARG A 221 -3.11 20.82 4.70
CA ARG A 221 -2.64 21.36 3.42
C ARG A 221 -2.01 20.30 2.53
N THR A 222 -1.76 19.10 3.06
CA THR A 222 -1.21 17.98 2.30
C THR A 222 -2.19 17.58 1.20
N PRO A 223 -1.77 17.49 -0.07
CA PRO A 223 -2.61 17.04 -1.16
C PRO A 223 -3.13 15.62 -0.90
N ILE A 224 -4.45 15.43 -0.93
CA ILE A 224 -5.10 14.12 -0.77
C ILE A 224 -5.79 13.77 -2.08
N LEU A 225 -5.16 12.89 -2.85
CA LEU A 225 -5.64 12.42 -4.12
C LEU A 225 -6.48 11.14 -3.95
N THR A 226 -7.43 10.93 -4.84
CA THR A 226 -8.28 9.72 -4.87
C THR A 226 -8.13 9.02 -6.21
N GLY A 227 -8.56 7.77 -6.29
CA GLY A 227 -8.60 7.02 -7.54
C GLY A 227 -7.38 6.16 -7.81
N LEU A 228 -6.44 6.03 -6.86
CA LEU A 228 -5.35 5.08 -6.99
C LEU A 228 -5.95 3.66 -7.17
N PRO A 229 -5.60 2.93 -8.26
CA PRO A 229 -6.17 1.60 -8.53
C PRO A 229 -5.47 0.54 -7.65
N PHE A 230 -5.68 0.63 -6.34
CA PHE A 230 -5.11 -0.24 -5.34
C PHE A 230 -6.10 -0.49 -4.19
N GLY A 231 -6.12 -1.71 -3.65
CA GLY A 231 -6.97 -2.14 -2.55
C GLY A 231 -7.57 -3.52 -2.75
N HIS A 232 -8.64 -3.82 -2.01
CA HIS A 232 -9.38 -5.08 -2.13
C HIS A 232 -10.36 -5.02 -3.31
N VAL A 233 -9.82 -4.91 -4.51
CA VAL A 233 -10.52 -4.85 -5.79
C VAL A 233 -9.92 -5.85 -6.77
N PRO A 234 -10.66 -6.31 -7.79
CA PRO A 234 -10.12 -7.22 -8.79
C PRO A 234 -8.88 -6.64 -9.50
N THR A 235 -9.01 -5.44 -10.06
CA THR A 235 -7.91 -4.75 -10.75
C THR A 235 -7.08 -3.92 -9.78
N LYS A 236 -5.80 -4.25 -9.62
CA LYS A 236 -4.87 -3.52 -8.76
C LYS A 236 -3.48 -3.45 -9.36
N VAL A 237 -2.81 -2.34 -9.11
CA VAL A 237 -1.41 -2.13 -9.52
C VAL A 237 -0.43 -2.66 -8.47
N CYS A 238 0.85 -2.81 -8.85
CA CYS A 238 1.95 -3.09 -7.94
C CYS A 238 2.65 -1.79 -7.56
N LEU A 239 2.85 -1.56 -6.27
CA LEU A 239 3.45 -0.34 -5.73
C LEU A 239 4.72 -0.68 -4.96
N PRO A 240 5.88 -0.04 -5.25
CA PRO A 240 7.15 -0.31 -4.58
C PRO A 240 7.21 0.43 -3.23
N VAL A 241 6.85 -0.26 -2.15
CA VAL A 241 6.90 0.26 -0.77
C VAL A 241 8.35 0.41 -0.33
N GLY A 242 8.76 1.63 0.00
CA GLY A 242 10.15 1.97 0.34
C GLY A 242 10.93 2.60 -0.82
N ALA A 243 10.42 2.56 -2.05
CA ALA A 243 11.06 3.24 -3.17
C ALA A 243 10.86 4.76 -3.10
N ARG A 244 11.83 5.50 -3.63
CA ARG A 244 11.67 6.92 -3.89
C ARG A 244 10.92 7.10 -5.20
N VAL A 245 9.78 7.78 -5.13
CA VAL A 245 8.91 7.98 -6.30
C VAL A 245 8.66 9.47 -6.56
N ARG A 246 8.23 9.78 -7.80
CA ARG A 246 7.71 11.06 -8.20
C ARG A 246 6.20 10.93 -8.45
N LEU A 247 5.40 11.77 -7.82
CA LEU A 247 4.01 11.98 -8.15
C LEU A 247 3.89 13.24 -9.00
N ALA A 248 3.26 13.14 -10.16
CA ALA A 248 2.94 14.26 -11.03
C ALA A 248 1.46 14.19 -11.44
N VAL A 249 0.81 15.34 -11.61
CA VAL A 249 -0.57 15.45 -12.05
C VAL A 249 -0.68 16.43 -13.22
N GLU A 250 -1.26 15.99 -14.32
CA GLU A 250 -1.56 16.80 -15.51
C GLU A 250 -3.07 16.74 -15.77
N GLY A 251 -3.74 17.87 -15.59
CA GLY A 251 -5.20 17.91 -15.59
C GLY A 251 -5.81 17.09 -14.44
N ARG A 252 -6.22 15.89 -14.77
CA ARG A 252 -6.75 14.90 -13.81
C ARG A 252 -6.01 13.57 -13.87
N GLU A 253 -5.02 13.45 -14.72
CA GLU A 253 -4.21 12.24 -14.85
C GLU A 253 -3.03 12.35 -13.89
N ALA A 254 -2.95 11.42 -12.94
CA ALA A 254 -1.90 11.32 -11.93
C ALA A 254 -0.98 10.16 -12.27
N TYR A 255 0.32 10.37 -12.10
CA TYR A 255 1.36 9.37 -12.37
C TYR A 255 2.24 9.24 -11.15
N VAL A 256 2.41 8.02 -10.66
CA VAL A 256 3.44 7.67 -9.67
C VAL A 256 4.53 6.92 -10.42
N ALA A 257 5.70 7.53 -10.54
CA ALA A 257 6.83 6.98 -11.28
C ALA A 257 8.05 6.76 -10.37
N TRP A 258 8.82 5.73 -10.66
CA TRP A 258 10.07 5.40 -9.98
C TRP A 258 11.12 4.92 -10.99
N ALA A 259 12.40 5.10 -10.68
CA ALA A 259 13.45 4.55 -11.52
C ALA A 259 13.55 3.03 -11.29
N ALA A 260 13.81 2.30 -12.37
CA ALA A 260 14.17 0.88 -12.24
C ALA A 260 15.37 0.71 -11.31
N PRO A 261 15.44 -0.39 -10.53
CA PRO A 261 16.61 -0.66 -9.69
C PRO A 261 17.89 -0.69 -10.55
N GLY A 262 18.80 0.29 -10.35
CA GLY A 262 20.05 0.40 -11.10
C GLY A 262 20.24 1.68 -11.93
N HIS A 263 19.20 2.52 -12.07
CA HIS A 263 19.33 3.86 -12.64
C HIS A 263 19.24 4.89 -11.52
N SER A 264 20.37 5.42 -11.09
CA SER A 264 20.44 6.60 -10.21
C SER A 264 20.35 7.86 -11.07
N ASP A 265 19.40 8.76 -10.76
CA ASP A 265 19.41 10.16 -11.20
C ASP A 265 20.60 10.91 -10.59
#